data_656dc10c6bad8c2e2626af5bdc5cdd9d
#
_entry.id   656dc10c6bad8c2e2626af5bdc5cdd9d
#
_cell.length_a   1.000
_cell.length_b   1.000
_cell.length_c   1.000
_cell.angle_alpha   90.00
_cell.angle_beta   90.00
_cell.angle_gamma   90.00
#
_symmetry.space_group_name_H-M   'P 1'
#
loop_
_entity.id
_entity.type
_entity.pdbx_description
1 polymer ?
#
loop_
_entity_poly.entity_id
_entity_poly.type
_entity_poly.pdbx_seq_one_letter_code
_entity_poly.pdbx_strand_id
1 'polypeptide(L)'
;MSVRETQLRLDLAKVQQLYRKMQADKKALQQQLKEFKTQTGNFSDLVEQVLPSVVSVYVMDWDTGEEISSGSGFFVTPDTIVTNYHVVEDIADEDYFYEEDEVEQVLVETNDGKLRMAEVIFTGNAEEDLALLLITGFVLDPKTGEQVESPEEYPPLELCFDVKVGDRVIAVGNPLGQLAAAVSQGIISGIREPEEYEEGEDDEDDMAEVKVLETDASINPGNSGGPLINMAGQVVGVNTWGLEDADSFNLAIASIALDDFLAGFEETFEDDSDD
;
A
#
# COMPACT_ATOMS: atom_id res chain seq x y z
N MET A 1 13.02 30.80 -24.65
CA MET A 1 12.37 29.70 -23.88
C MET A 1 11.39 30.34 -22.94
N SER A 2 10.15 29.87 -22.93
CA SER A 2 9.17 30.34 -21.97
C SER A 2 9.45 29.73 -20.58
N VAL A 3 8.99 30.41 -19.52
CA VAL A 3 9.13 29.92 -18.14
C VAL A 3 8.53 28.50 -18.03
N ARG A 4 7.42 28.25 -18.73
CA ARG A 4 6.74 26.95 -18.80
C ARG A 4 7.61 25.84 -19.46
N GLU A 5 8.40 26.16 -20.51
CA GLU A 5 9.33 25.17 -21.11
C GLU A 5 10.50 24.84 -20.20
N THR A 6 10.93 25.80 -19.39
CA THR A 6 12.02 25.59 -18.42
C THR A 6 11.53 24.70 -17.27
N GLN A 7 10.30 24.95 -16.78
CA GLN A 7 9.68 24.13 -15.74
C GLN A 7 9.50 22.68 -16.22
N LEU A 8 8.86 22.46 -17.37
CA LEU A 8 8.67 21.13 -17.96
C LEU A 8 10.00 20.35 -18.12
N ARG A 9 11.09 21.01 -18.46
CA ARG A 9 12.42 20.36 -18.55
C ARG A 9 12.97 19.97 -17.19
N LEU A 10 12.74 20.78 -16.15
CA LEU A 10 13.14 20.47 -14.79
C LEU A 10 12.36 19.27 -14.27
N ASP A 11 11.05 19.23 -14.49
CA ASP A 11 10.17 18.14 -14.07
C ASP A 11 10.54 16.83 -14.80
N LEU A 12 10.76 16.88 -16.11
CA LEU A 12 11.27 15.75 -16.87
C LEU A 12 12.63 15.24 -16.33
N ALA A 13 13.52 16.15 -15.95
CA ALA A 13 14.81 15.74 -15.39
C ALA A 13 14.67 15.06 -14.03
N LYS A 14 13.74 15.54 -13.17
CA LYS A 14 13.41 14.91 -11.87
C LYS A 14 12.83 13.51 -12.08
N VAL A 15 11.80 13.37 -12.94
CA VAL A 15 11.20 12.07 -13.30
C VAL A 15 12.25 11.11 -13.85
N GLN A 16 13.15 11.57 -14.72
CA GLN A 16 14.23 10.73 -15.24
C GLN A 16 15.24 10.33 -14.17
N GLN A 17 15.50 11.18 -13.19
CA GLN A 17 16.39 10.86 -12.07
C GLN A 17 15.74 9.81 -11.17
N LEU A 18 14.47 9.99 -10.82
CA LEU A 18 13.68 9.03 -10.05
C LEU A 18 13.65 7.68 -10.77
N TYR A 19 13.33 7.66 -12.06
CA TYR A 19 13.32 6.44 -12.87
C TYR A 19 14.66 5.71 -12.87
N ARG A 20 15.80 6.44 -12.97
CA ARG A 20 17.13 5.80 -12.91
C ARG A 20 17.41 5.18 -11.55
N LYS A 21 17.00 5.87 -10.47
CA LYS A 21 17.10 5.35 -9.11
C LYS A 21 16.30 4.05 -8.99
N MET A 22 15.02 4.07 -9.38
CA MET A 22 14.14 2.91 -9.38
C MET A 22 14.69 1.72 -10.17
N GLN A 23 15.28 1.94 -11.34
CA GLN A 23 15.88 0.85 -12.14
C GLN A 23 17.11 0.22 -11.47
N ALA A 24 17.91 1.01 -10.77
CA ALA A 24 19.07 0.51 -10.02
C ALA A 24 18.60 -0.37 -8.85
N ASP A 25 17.59 0.08 -8.15
CA ASP A 25 17.00 -0.58 -6.99
C ASP A 25 16.28 -1.88 -7.40
N LYS A 26 15.51 -1.85 -8.50
CA LYS A 26 14.90 -3.03 -9.12
C LYS A 26 15.94 -4.13 -9.43
N LYS A 27 17.12 -3.74 -9.93
CA LYS A 27 18.18 -4.71 -10.22
C LYS A 27 18.79 -5.33 -8.95
N ALA A 28 18.97 -4.53 -7.91
CA ALA A 28 19.47 -5.02 -6.62
C ALA A 28 18.51 -6.04 -6.01
N LEU A 29 17.22 -5.78 -6.12
CA LEU A 29 16.22 -6.68 -5.58
C LEU A 29 16.04 -7.95 -6.41
N GLN A 30 16.08 -7.88 -7.73
CA GLN A 30 16.09 -9.10 -8.56
C GLN A 30 17.22 -10.03 -8.13
N GLN A 31 18.33 -9.47 -7.67
CA GLN A 31 19.42 -10.27 -7.12
C GLN A 31 19.04 -10.89 -5.77
N GLN A 32 18.44 -10.11 -4.85
CA GLN A 32 17.97 -10.62 -3.56
C GLN A 32 16.89 -11.69 -3.73
N LEU A 33 15.92 -11.46 -4.63
CA LEU A 33 14.89 -12.45 -4.96
C LEU A 33 15.51 -13.74 -5.53
N LYS A 34 16.56 -13.63 -6.35
CA LYS A 34 17.28 -14.79 -6.88
C LYS A 34 17.99 -15.59 -5.78
N GLU A 35 18.58 -14.91 -4.81
CA GLU A 35 19.23 -15.54 -3.66
C GLU A 35 18.22 -16.23 -2.74
N PHE A 36 17.06 -15.56 -2.50
CA PHE A 36 15.94 -16.08 -1.73
C PHE A 36 15.31 -17.33 -2.41
N LYS A 37 15.12 -17.31 -3.73
CA LYS A 37 14.64 -18.45 -4.53
C LYS A 37 15.52 -19.71 -4.38
N THR A 38 16.81 -19.53 -4.16
CA THR A 38 17.74 -20.64 -4.00
C THR A 38 17.57 -21.32 -2.63
N GLN A 39 16.97 -20.65 -1.65
CA GLN A 39 16.83 -21.12 -0.26
C GLN A 39 15.47 -21.76 0.07
N THR A 40 14.38 -21.46 -0.68
CA THR A 40 13.00 -21.66 -0.20
C THR A 40 12.06 -22.53 -1.03
N GLY A 41 12.47 -23.07 -2.16
CA GLY A 41 11.63 -24.01 -2.95
C GLY A 41 10.23 -23.42 -3.33
N ASN A 42 9.16 -24.08 -2.93
CA ASN A 42 7.77 -23.70 -3.25
C ASN A 42 7.35 -22.28 -2.83
N PHE A 43 8.09 -21.64 -1.92
CA PHE A 43 7.85 -20.28 -1.45
C PHE A 43 8.08 -19.23 -2.54
N SER A 44 9.03 -19.46 -3.41
CA SER A 44 9.35 -18.57 -4.52
C SER A 44 8.22 -18.50 -5.55
N ASP A 45 7.56 -19.63 -5.81
CA ASP A 45 6.46 -19.69 -6.79
C ASP A 45 5.24 -18.90 -6.27
N LEU A 46 4.99 -18.96 -4.96
CA LEU A 46 3.93 -18.19 -4.33
C LEU A 46 4.18 -16.69 -4.41
N VAL A 47 5.41 -16.25 -4.11
CA VAL A 47 5.79 -14.85 -4.23
C VAL A 47 5.64 -14.37 -5.69
N GLU A 48 6.08 -15.15 -6.67
CA GLU A 48 5.91 -14.82 -8.10
C GLU A 48 4.42 -14.69 -8.50
N GLN A 49 3.55 -15.47 -7.89
CA GLN A 49 2.11 -15.42 -8.15
C GLN A 49 1.47 -14.14 -7.58
N VAL A 50 1.91 -13.69 -6.40
CA VAL A 50 1.30 -12.58 -5.65
C VAL A 50 1.85 -11.22 -6.10
N LEU A 51 3.13 -11.15 -6.47
CA LEU A 51 3.80 -9.89 -6.83
C LEU A 51 3.08 -9.04 -7.89
N PRO A 52 2.41 -9.59 -8.91
CA PRO A 52 1.65 -8.77 -9.86
C PRO A 52 0.50 -7.97 -9.25
N SER A 53 0.05 -8.39 -8.08
CA SER A 53 -1.05 -7.75 -7.33
C SER A 53 -0.57 -6.72 -6.31
N VAL A 54 0.75 -6.60 -6.08
CA VAL A 54 1.33 -5.71 -5.06
C VAL A 54 1.97 -4.51 -5.73
N VAL A 55 1.75 -3.34 -5.15
CA VAL A 55 2.20 -2.05 -5.69
C VAL A 55 3.00 -1.25 -4.66
N SER A 56 3.78 -0.31 -5.15
CA SER A 56 4.31 0.79 -4.35
C SER A 56 3.36 1.96 -4.42
N VAL A 57 3.15 2.64 -3.31
CA VAL A 57 2.34 3.85 -3.21
C VAL A 57 3.26 4.99 -2.83
N TYR A 58 3.15 6.13 -3.52
CA TYR A 58 3.93 7.33 -3.27
C TYR A 58 2.99 8.52 -3.22
N VAL A 59 3.09 9.32 -2.18
CA VAL A 59 2.50 10.67 -2.12
C VAL A 59 3.58 11.67 -2.49
N MET A 60 3.30 12.49 -3.48
CA MET A 60 4.27 13.41 -4.07
C MET A 60 3.78 14.84 -3.96
N ASP A 61 4.61 15.72 -3.45
CA ASP A 61 4.46 17.16 -3.66
C ASP A 61 4.78 17.48 -5.13
N TRP A 62 3.76 17.90 -5.87
CA TRP A 62 3.89 18.13 -7.31
C TRP A 62 4.71 19.39 -7.64
N ASP A 63 4.72 20.38 -6.79
CA ASP A 63 5.45 21.63 -6.99
C ASP A 63 6.94 21.46 -6.79
N THR A 64 7.33 20.75 -5.75
CA THR A 64 8.75 20.49 -5.46
C THR A 64 9.23 19.20 -6.13
N GLY A 65 8.33 18.23 -6.39
CA GLY A 65 8.62 16.89 -6.86
C GLY A 65 9.34 16.06 -5.80
N GLU A 66 9.15 16.38 -4.54
CA GLU A 66 9.67 15.63 -3.40
C GLU A 66 8.63 14.56 -2.98
N GLU A 67 9.11 13.44 -2.50
CA GLU A 67 8.28 12.38 -1.90
C GLU A 67 7.92 12.83 -0.48
N ILE A 68 6.63 12.91 -0.18
CA ILE A 68 6.08 13.25 1.14
C ILE A 68 5.99 11.98 1.97
N SER A 69 5.32 10.97 1.42
CA SER A 69 5.10 9.69 2.06
C SER A 69 5.21 8.54 1.06
N SER A 70 5.51 7.34 1.54
CA SER A 70 5.51 6.14 0.71
C SER A 70 5.20 4.88 1.50
N GLY A 71 4.58 3.93 0.80
CA GLY A 71 4.22 2.64 1.34
C GLY A 71 4.01 1.60 0.26
N SER A 72 3.23 0.61 0.58
CA SER A 72 2.78 -0.45 -0.30
C SER A 72 1.27 -0.47 -0.40
N GLY A 73 0.76 -1.19 -1.38
CA GLY A 73 -0.66 -1.51 -1.51
C GLY A 73 -0.83 -2.81 -2.28
N PHE A 74 -2.05 -3.26 -2.40
CA PHE A 74 -2.38 -4.41 -3.23
C PHE A 74 -3.78 -4.28 -3.82
N PHE A 75 -3.99 -4.90 -4.99
CA PHE A 75 -5.28 -4.88 -5.67
C PHE A 75 -6.30 -5.78 -4.98
N VAL A 76 -7.47 -5.21 -4.66
CA VAL A 76 -8.68 -5.92 -4.18
C VAL A 76 -9.73 -6.04 -5.28
N THR A 77 -9.68 -5.16 -6.29
CA THR A 77 -10.37 -5.28 -7.57
C THR A 77 -9.34 -5.05 -8.70
N PRO A 78 -9.69 -5.19 -9.99
CA PRO A 78 -8.73 -4.94 -11.08
C PRO A 78 -8.14 -3.53 -11.14
N ASP A 79 -8.75 -2.55 -10.48
CA ASP A 79 -8.40 -1.13 -10.51
C ASP A 79 -8.38 -0.45 -9.13
N THR A 80 -8.83 -1.15 -8.08
CA THR A 80 -8.89 -0.62 -6.72
C THR A 80 -7.79 -1.25 -5.85
N ILE A 81 -7.08 -0.41 -5.13
CA ILE A 81 -5.95 -0.77 -4.28
C ILE A 81 -6.30 -0.45 -2.83
N VAL A 82 -5.93 -1.35 -1.93
CA VAL A 82 -5.89 -1.11 -0.49
C VAL A 82 -4.48 -0.68 -0.10
N THR A 83 -4.38 0.32 0.77
CA THR A 83 -3.16 0.74 1.47
C THR A 83 -3.51 1.13 2.90
N ASN A 84 -2.54 1.58 3.69
CA ASN A 84 -2.82 2.19 5.00
C ASN A 84 -3.24 3.66 4.85
N TYR A 85 -4.05 4.14 5.82
CA TYR A 85 -4.43 5.54 5.93
C TYR A 85 -3.20 6.43 6.12
N HIS A 86 -2.30 6.10 7.06
CA HIS A 86 -1.09 6.89 7.34
C HIS A 86 -0.14 7.03 6.14
N VAL A 87 -0.28 6.21 5.08
CA VAL A 87 0.48 6.34 3.84
C VAL A 87 -0.03 7.50 3.00
N VAL A 88 -1.31 7.85 3.14
CA VAL A 88 -1.99 8.87 2.33
C VAL A 88 -2.64 9.98 3.17
N GLU A 89 -2.40 10.02 4.49
CA GLU A 89 -3.05 10.95 5.42
C GLU A 89 -2.85 12.41 5.04
N ASP A 90 -1.66 12.76 4.55
CA ASP A 90 -1.34 14.13 4.13
C ASP A 90 -2.27 14.69 3.04
N ILE A 91 -2.93 13.81 2.28
CA ILE A 91 -3.85 14.17 1.19
C ILE A 91 -5.29 13.70 1.41
N ALA A 92 -5.54 12.96 2.49
CA ALA A 92 -6.85 12.38 2.80
C ALA A 92 -7.73 13.33 3.64
N ASP A 93 -7.18 14.40 4.23
CA ASP A 93 -7.91 15.36 5.03
C ASP A 93 -8.86 16.21 4.16
N GLU A 94 -10.16 16.23 4.53
CA GLU A 94 -11.22 16.96 3.82
C GLU A 94 -10.95 18.46 3.66
N ASP A 95 -10.16 19.07 4.54
CA ASP A 95 -9.78 20.49 4.47
C ASP A 95 -8.83 20.81 3.31
N TYR A 96 -8.19 19.80 2.71
CA TYR A 96 -7.20 19.94 1.64
C TYR A 96 -7.83 20.17 0.24
N PHE A 97 -9.09 19.78 0.04
CA PHE A 97 -9.78 19.89 -1.25
C PHE A 97 -10.13 21.32 -1.70
N TYR A 98 -9.83 22.35 -0.92
CA TYR A 98 -10.31 23.72 -1.16
C TYR A 98 -9.25 24.74 -1.60
N GLU A 99 -7.97 24.38 -1.66
CA GLU A 99 -6.94 25.27 -2.21
C GLU A 99 -6.58 24.86 -3.65
N GLU A 100 -7.08 25.65 -4.64
CA GLU A 100 -6.94 25.37 -6.09
C GLU A 100 -5.47 25.30 -6.59
N ASP A 101 -4.48 25.55 -5.76
CA ASP A 101 -3.07 25.73 -6.15
C ASP A 101 -2.10 24.65 -5.62
N GLU A 102 -2.49 23.79 -4.67
CA GLU A 102 -1.63 22.71 -4.14
C GLU A 102 -2.21 21.34 -4.56
N VAL A 103 -1.60 20.74 -5.55
CA VAL A 103 -2.03 19.43 -6.08
C VAL A 103 -1.04 18.37 -5.62
N GLU A 104 -1.31 17.77 -4.49
CA GLU A 104 -0.65 16.52 -4.13
C GLU A 104 -1.24 15.37 -4.92
N GLN A 105 -0.43 14.39 -5.25
CA GLN A 105 -0.85 13.28 -6.09
C GLN A 105 -0.33 11.96 -5.56
N VAL A 106 -1.20 10.94 -5.63
CA VAL A 106 -0.80 9.56 -5.42
C VAL A 106 -0.27 8.99 -6.73
N LEU A 107 0.94 8.50 -6.68
CA LEU A 107 1.53 7.69 -7.73
C LEU A 107 1.63 6.24 -7.27
N VAL A 108 1.23 5.34 -8.12
CA VAL A 108 1.33 3.90 -7.89
C VAL A 108 2.30 3.29 -8.89
N GLU A 109 3.35 2.60 -8.40
CA GLU A 109 4.23 1.78 -9.24
C GLU A 109 3.79 0.34 -9.18
N THR A 110 3.38 -0.20 -10.31
CA THR A 110 3.02 -1.60 -10.48
C THR A 110 4.25 -2.49 -10.68
N ASN A 111 4.13 -3.79 -10.45
CA ASN A 111 5.25 -4.74 -10.52
C ASN A 111 5.96 -4.78 -11.88
N ASP A 112 5.29 -4.39 -12.96
CA ASP A 112 5.90 -4.25 -14.30
C ASP A 112 6.69 -2.93 -14.46
N GLY A 113 6.72 -2.09 -13.44
CA GLY A 113 7.47 -0.84 -13.36
C GLY A 113 6.78 0.33 -14.06
N LYS A 114 5.45 0.25 -14.23
CA LYS A 114 4.65 1.35 -14.72
C LYS A 114 4.22 2.25 -13.57
N LEU A 115 4.28 3.55 -13.80
CA LEU A 115 3.75 4.56 -12.87
C LEU A 115 2.34 4.94 -13.32
N ARG A 116 1.39 4.87 -12.39
CA ARG A 116 0.00 5.27 -12.57
C ARG A 116 -0.36 6.35 -11.58
N MET A 117 -1.22 7.23 -11.99
CA MET A 117 -1.90 8.13 -11.05
C MET A 117 -3.04 7.37 -10.39
N ALA A 118 -3.24 7.66 -9.11
CA ALA A 118 -4.34 7.13 -8.35
C ALA A 118 -5.03 8.24 -7.57
N GLU A 119 -6.30 8.03 -7.27
CA GLU A 119 -7.13 8.92 -6.46
C GLU A 119 -7.48 8.20 -5.16
N VAL A 120 -7.43 8.89 -4.03
CA VAL A 120 -7.97 8.38 -2.76
C VAL A 120 -9.49 8.47 -2.86
N ILE A 121 -10.18 7.33 -2.80
CA ILE A 121 -11.63 7.27 -2.98
C ILE A 121 -12.39 6.98 -1.68
N PHE A 122 -11.71 6.45 -0.67
CA PHE A 122 -12.28 6.17 0.63
C PHE A 122 -11.17 6.02 1.67
N THR A 123 -11.38 6.54 2.87
CA THR A 123 -10.46 6.39 3.99
C THR A 123 -11.21 5.97 5.25
N GLY A 124 -10.56 5.14 6.04
CA GLY A 124 -10.90 4.97 7.44
C GLY A 124 -10.36 6.13 8.28
N ASN A 125 -10.47 5.99 9.57
CA ASN A 125 -9.81 6.87 10.54
C ASN A 125 -8.38 6.36 10.85
N ALA A 126 -7.66 7.08 11.71
CA ALA A 126 -6.30 6.71 12.12
C ALA A 126 -6.23 5.35 12.87
N GLU A 127 -7.32 4.92 13.50
CA GLU A 127 -7.41 3.67 14.25
C GLU A 127 -7.65 2.47 13.32
N GLU A 128 -8.48 2.66 12.27
CA GLU A 128 -8.69 1.65 11.22
C GLU A 128 -7.47 1.51 10.32
N ASP A 129 -6.73 2.60 10.12
CA ASP A 129 -5.51 2.70 9.31
C ASP A 129 -5.63 2.05 7.92
N LEU A 130 -6.75 2.26 7.23
CA LEU A 130 -7.04 1.75 5.89
C LEU A 130 -7.44 2.87 4.93
N ALA A 131 -7.05 2.74 3.67
CA ALA A 131 -7.46 3.62 2.59
C ALA A 131 -7.64 2.85 1.29
N LEU A 132 -8.56 3.32 0.43
CA LEU A 132 -8.78 2.83 -0.93
C LEU A 132 -8.30 3.83 -1.95
N LEU A 133 -7.56 3.33 -2.93
CA LEU A 133 -7.09 4.08 -4.08
C LEU A 133 -7.70 3.50 -5.36
N LEU A 134 -8.18 4.37 -6.22
CA LEU A 134 -8.60 4.02 -7.58
C LEU A 134 -7.51 4.43 -8.56
N ILE A 135 -6.95 3.49 -9.32
CA ILE A 135 -6.01 3.84 -10.39
C ILE A 135 -6.73 4.48 -11.56
N THR A 136 -6.17 5.58 -12.06
CA THR A 136 -6.66 6.18 -13.31
C THR A 136 -6.22 5.34 -14.51
N GLY A 137 -6.98 5.44 -15.62
CA GLY A 137 -6.69 4.70 -16.85
C GLY A 137 -5.41 5.13 -17.58
N PHE A 138 -4.56 5.97 -16.97
CA PHE A 138 -3.36 6.54 -17.59
C PHE A 138 -2.09 6.04 -16.92
N VAL A 139 -1.09 5.75 -17.73
CA VAL A 139 0.29 5.46 -17.31
C VAL A 139 1.16 6.66 -17.65
N LEU A 140 2.01 7.06 -16.74
CA LEU A 140 3.09 8.00 -17.03
C LEU A 140 4.26 7.24 -17.66
N ASP A 141 4.63 7.59 -18.88
CA ASP A 141 5.89 7.11 -19.45
C ASP A 141 7.06 7.81 -18.72
N PRO A 142 7.84 7.08 -17.93
CA PRO A 142 8.91 7.69 -17.12
C PRO A 142 10.05 8.26 -17.95
N LYS A 143 10.09 7.99 -19.27
CA LYS A 143 11.11 8.54 -20.19
C LYS A 143 10.67 9.84 -20.83
N THR A 144 9.41 9.96 -21.18
CA THR A 144 8.86 11.13 -21.89
C THR A 144 8.05 12.04 -20.99
N GLY A 145 7.53 11.54 -19.86
CA GLY A 145 6.59 12.24 -18.98
C GLY A 145 5.21 12.39 -19.63
N GLU A 146 4.93 11.65 -20.71
CA GLU A 146 3.63 11.70 -21.39
C GLU A 146 2.66 10.71 -20.73
N GLN A 147 1.39 11.11 -20.62
CA GLN A 147 0.32 10.21 -20.24
C GLN A 147 -0.08 9.34 -21.44
N VAL A 148 -0.09 8.04 -21.24
CA VAL A 148 -0.49 7.06 -22.23
C VAL A 148 -1.67 6.27 -21.69
N GLU A 149 -2.74 6.13 -22.47
CA GLU A 149 -3.85 5.25 -22.10
C GLU A 149 -3.34 3.82 -21.92
N SER A 150 -3.66 3.21 -20.80
CA SER A 150 -3.32 1.82 -20.51
C SER A 150 -4.46 1.19 -19.71
N PRO A 151 -5.40 0.54 -20.39
CA PRO A 151 -6.57 -0.09 -19.76
C PRO A 151 -6.22 -1.46 -19.14
N GLU A 152 -5.00 -1.66 -18.69
CA GLU A 152 -4.59 -2.92 -18.09
C GLU A 152 -5.28 -3.13 -16.76
N GLU A 153 -5.80 -4.33 -16.56
CA GLU A 153 -6.38 -4.81 -15.31
C GLU A 153 -5.31 -5.62 -14.56
N TYR A 154 -5.30 -5.50 -13.24
CA TYR A 154 -4.37 -6.24 -12.39
C TYR A 154 -5.11 -7.33 -11.61
N PRO A 155 -4.47 -8.47 -11.33
CA PRO A 155 -5.11 -9.55 -10.60
C PRO A 155 -5.36 -9.12 -9.14
N PRO A 156 -6.62 -9.14 -8.65
CA PRO A 156 -6.90 -8.90 -7.25
C PRO A 156 -6.46 -10.08 -6.38
N LEU A 157 -6.15 -9.81 -5.11
CA LEU A 157 -5.90 -10.84 -4.12
C LEU A 157 -7.20 -11.21 -3.40
N GLU A 158 -7.38 -12.51 -3.15
CA GLU A 158 -8.50 -13.02 -2.37
C GLU A 158 -8.24 -12.86 -0.88
N LEU A 159 -9.28 -12.53 -0.10
CA LEU A 159 -9.22 -12.47 1.36
C LEU A 159 -9.41 -13.85 1.98
N CYS A 160 -8.79 -14.10 3.14
CA CYS A 160 -8.95 -15.31 3.92
C CYS A 160 -9.19 -14.95 5.40
N PHE A 161 -10.28 -15.40 5.96
CA PHE A 161 -10.71 -15.08 7.33
C PHE A 161 -10.40 -16.18 8.36
N ASP A 162 -10.08 -17.43 7.91
CA ASP A 162 -9.70 -18.53 8.81
C ASP A 162 -8.19 -18.48 9.10
N VAL A 163 -7.83 -17.71 10.14
CA VAL A 163 -6.46 -17.46 10.56
C VAL A 163 -6.27 -17.95 11.99
N LYS A 164 -5.16 -18.63 12.24
CA LYS A 164 -4.82 -19.18 13.56
C LYS A 164 -3.39 -18.86 13.96
N VAL A 165 -3.18 -18.70 15.25
CA VAL A 165 -1.81 -18.63 15.82
C VAL A 165 -1.00 -19.85 15.39
N GLY A 166 0.19 -19.62 14.85
CA GLY A 166 1.08 -20.62 14.30
C GLY A 166 0.95 -20.80 12.77
N ASP A 167 -0.04 -20.20 12.11
CA ASP A 167 -0.14 -20.22 10.65
C ASP A 167 1.04 -19.47 10.03
N ARG A 168 1.64 -20.06 8.98
CA ARG A 168 2.75 -19.43 8.25
C ARG A 168 2.23 -18.33 7.36
N VAL A 169 2.92 -17.19 7.41
CA VAL A 169 2.57 -16.00 6.64
C VAL A 169 3.79 -15.37 5.97
N ILE A 170 3.50 -14.55 4.99
CA ILE A 170 4.47 -13.79 4.21
C ILE A 170 3.99 -12.33 4.19
N ALA A 171 4.78 -11.43 4.71
CA ALA A 171 4.58 -10.00 4.50
C ALA A 171 5.25 -9.61 3.18
N VAL A 172 4.48 -8.95 2.32
CA VAL A 172 4.93 -8.48 1.00
C VAL A 172 4.74 -6.97 0.95
N GLY A 173 5.75 -6.27 0.47
CA GLY A 173 5.67 -4.82 0.30
C GLY A 173 6.82 -4.28 -0.54
N ASN A 174 6.83 -2.98 -0.74
CA ASN A 174 7.91 -2.28 -1.45
C ASN A 174 8.60 -1.29 -0.52
N PRO A 175 9.64 -1.74 0.23
CA PRO A 175 10.28 -0.89 1.22
C PRO A 175 10.96 0.32 0.57
N LEU A 176 10.68 1.50 1.13
CA LEU A 176 11.39 2.75 0.87
C LEU A 176 11.27 3.28 -0.58
N GLY A 177 10.29 2.83 -1.34
CA GLY A 177 10.15 3.29 -2.72
C GLY A 177 11.39 3.06 -3.60
N GLN A 178 12.36 2.30 -3.13
CA GLN A 178 13.67 2.13 -3.76
C GLN A 178 13.95 0.70 -4.19
N LEU A 179 13.17 -0.25 -3.70
CA LEU A 179 13.37 -1.67 -3.93
C LEU A 179 12.04 -2.28 -4.33
N ALA A 180 11.97 -2.88 -5.49
CA ALA A 180 10.78 -3.61 -5.92
C ALA A 180 10.58 -4.82 -4.99
N ALA A 181 9.49 -4.92 -4.25
CA ALA A 181 9.04 -5.95 -3.31
C ALA A 181 10.04 -6.40 -2.22
N ALA A 182 9.83 -6.05 -0.99
CA ALA A 182 10.41 -6.74 0.15
C ALA A 182 9.50 -7.87 0.58
N VAL A 183 10.09 -9.00 0.85
CA VAL A 183 9.35 -10.18 1.25
C VAL A 183 9.99 -10.72 2.52
N SER A 184 9.20 -10.84 3.58
CA SER A 184 9.60 -11.51 4.80
C SER A 184 8.65 -12.66 5.11
N GLN A 185 9.12 -13.65 5.84
CA GLN A 185 8.34 -14.82 6.22
C GLN A 185 8.32 -14.94 7.75
N GLY A 186 7.16 -15.34 8.27
CA GLY A 186 6.97 -15.61 9.67
C GLY A 186 5.74 -16.49 9.92
N ILE A 187 5.23 -16.36 11.14
CA ILE A 187 3.96 -16.98 11.56
C ILE A 187 3.07 -15.93 12.21
N ILE A 188 1.78 -16.23 12.30
CA ILE A 188 0.89 -15.49 13.21
C ILE A 188 1.28 -15.87 14.63
N SER A 189 1.77 -14.91 15.41
CA SER A 189 2.18 -15.08 16.79
C SER A 189 1.08 -14.77 17.80
N GLY A 190 0.12 -13.90 17.42
CA GLY A 190 -1.03 -13.53 18.22
C GLY A 190 -2.20 -13.05 17.37
N ILE A 191 -3.37 -12.98 17.96
CA ILE A 191 -4.57 -12.38 17.40
C ILE A 191 -5.18 -11.54 18.50
N ARG A 192 -5.35 -10.23 18.25
CA ARG A 192 -6.03 -9.31 19.17
C ARG A 192 -7.39 -8.98 18.60
N GLU A 193 -8.41 -9.20 19.42
CA GLU A 193 -9.78 -8.76 19.12
C GLU A 193 -9.90 -7.27 19.49
N PRO A 194 -10.80 -6.51 18.84
CA PRO A 194 -11.12 -5.15 19.28
C PRO A 194 -11.51 -5.16 20.75
N GLU A 195 -11.00 -4.21 21.53
CA GLU A 195 -11.41 -4.07 22.91
C GLU A 195 -12.75 -3.35 22.96
N GLU A 196 -13.75 -3.88 23.69
CA GLU A 196 -14.97 -3.18 24.00
C GLU A 196 -14.66 -2.17 25.14
N TYR A 197 -14.49 -0.87 24.79
CA TYR A 197 -14.27 0.16 25.79
C TYR A 197 -15.56 0.44 26.56
N GLU A 198 -15.47 0.45 27.91
CA GLU A 198 -16.50 1.08 28.76
C GLU A 198 -16.30 2.62 28.67
N GLU A 199 -17.36 3.36 28.31
CA GLU A 199 -17.34 4.83 28.20
C GLU A 199 -16.67 5.48 29.43
N GLY A 200 -15.46 6.03 29.27
CA GLY A 200 -14.82 6.85 30.30
C GLY A 200 -13.36 6.57 30.65
N GLU A 201 -12.69 5.67 29.98
CA GLU A 201 -11.24 5.48 30.13
C GLU A 201 -10.52 6.14 28.94
N ASP A 202 -9.90 7.32 29.22
CA ASP A 202 -9.05 8.04 28.26
C ASP A 202 -7.66 7.39 28.23
N ASP A 203 -7.54 6.18 27.70
CA ASP A 203 -6.24 5.56 27.44
C ASP A 203 -5.83 5.86 25.99
N GLU A 204 -4.73 6.63 25.83
CA GLU A 204 -4.18 7.10 24.55
C GLU A 204 -3.49 5.98 23.71
N ASP A 205 -3.75 4.70 23.97
CA ASP A 205 -3.14 3.56 23.24
C ASP A 205 -4.14 2.94 22.24
N ASP A 206 -4.54 3.73 21.24
CA ASP A 206 -5.77 3.57 20.45
C ASP A 206 -5.68 2.67 19.18
N MET A 207 -4.93 1.59 19.17
CA MET A 207 -5.03 0.56 18.10
C MET A 207 -6.09 -0.54 18.38
N ALA A 208 -7.10 -0.25 19.18
CA ALA A 208 -7.99 -1.27 19.75
C ALA A 208 -9.35 -1.42 19.05
N GLU A 209 -9.70 -0.55 18.11
CA GLU A 209 -11.01 -0.60 17.46
C GLU A 209 -11.11 -1.67 16.35
N VAL A 210 -10.00 -2.13 15.80
CA VAL A 210 -9.99 -3.15 14.77
C VAL A 210 -9.25 -4.42 15.18
N LYS A 211 -9.67 -5.55 14.64
CA LYS A 211 -8.97 -6.82 14.85
C LYS A 211 -7.60 -6.79 14.18
N VAL A 212 -6.55 -7.08 14.95
CA VAL A 212 -5.18 -7.12 14.46
C VAL A 212 -4.51 -8.48 14.66
N LEU A 213 -3.57 -8.79 13.78
CA LEU A 213 -2.73 -9.98 13.81
C LEU A 213 -1.32 -9.59 14.20
N GLU A 214 -0.76 -10.29 15.18
CA GLU A 214 0.67 -10.21 15.51
C GLU A 214 1.44 -11.22 14.67
N THR A 215 2.60 -10.83 14.18
CA THR A 215 3.49 -11.72 13.41
C THR A 215 4.96 -11.48 13.74
N ASP A 216 5.77 -12.52 13.60
CA ASP A 216 7.24 -12.42 13.64
C ASP A 216 7.85 -12.21 12.23
N ALA A 217 7.01 -12.15 11.18
CA ALA A 217 7.44 -11.69 9.87
C ALA A 217 7.86 -10.22 9.97
N SER A 218 9.05 -9.87 9.50
CA SER A 218 9.55 -8.50 9.61
C SER A 218 8.72 -7.55 8.76
N ILE A 219 8.07 -6.59 9.41
CA ILE A 219 7.42 -5.45 8.80
C ILE A 219 8.32 -4.24 9.03
N ASN A 220 8.69 -3.55 7.98
CA ASN A 220 9.60 -2.40 8.01
C ASN A 220 8.95 -1.25 7.25
N PRO A 221 9.40 0.01 7.45
CA PRO A 221 8.95 1.13 6.64
C PRO A 221 8.98 0.79 5.15
N GLY A 222 7.85 1.01 4.46
CA GLY A 222 7.61 0.66 3.07
C GLY A 222 6.88 -0.68 2.86
N ASN A 223 6.70 -1.53 3.88
CA ASN A 223 5.78 -2.68 3.83
C ASN A 223 4.34 -2.30 4.25
N SER A 224 4.18 -1.16 4.91
CA SER A 224 2.88 -0.63 5.34
C SER A 224 1.92 -0.53 4.17
N GLY A 225 0.68 -1.00 4.33
CA GLY A 225 -0.33 -1.10 3.29
C GLY A 225 -0.19 -2.32 2.39
N GLY A 226 0.94 -3.03 2.43
CA GLY A 226 1.12 -4.27 1.69
C GLY A 226 0.40 -5.45 2.34
N PRO A 227 0.17 -6.55 1.58
CA PRO A 227 -0.55 -7.71 2.09
C PRO A 227 0.32 -8.59 3.01
N LEU A 228 -0.30 -9.08 4.09
CA LEU A 228 0.14 -10.27 4.81
C LEU A 228 -0.62 -11.46 4.22
N ILE A 229 0.08 -12.41 3.59
CA ILE A 229 -0.54 -13.54 2.88
C ILE A 229 -0.26 -14.87 3.56
N ASN A 230 -1.21 -15.80 3.44
CA ASN A 230 -1.04 -17.20 3.83
C ASN A 230 -0.27 -18.00 2.76
N MET A 231 -0.01 -19.26 3.02
CA MET A 231 0.70 -20.16 2.09
C MET A 231 -0.13 -20.58 0.86
N ALA A 232 -1.39 -20.15 0.76
CA ALA A 232 -2.23 -20.30 -0.43
C ALA A 232 -2.26 -19.05 -1.32
N GLY A 233 -1.59 -17.95 -0.92
CA GLY A 233 -1.57 -16.69 -1.64
C GLY A 233 -2.76 -15.78 -1.34
N GLN A 234 -3.51 -16.06 -0.28
CA GLN A 234 -4.66 -15.27 0.12
C GLN A 234 -4.26 -14.29 1.22
N VAL A 235 -4.84 -13.11 1.22
CA VAL A 235 -4.60 -12.04 2.21
C VAL A 235 -5.26 -12.42 3.52
N VAL A 236 -4.48 -12.46 4.59
CA VAL A 236 -4.94 -12.62 5.96
C VAL A 236 -4.93 -11.31 6.74
N GLY A 237 -4.22 -10.29 6.23
CA GLY A 237 -4.19 -8.95 6.82
C GLY A 237 -3.46 -7.95 5.95
N VAL A 238 -3.51 -6.68 6.36
CA VAL A 238 -2.78 -5.54 5.78
C VAL A 238 -1.65 -5.19 6.74
N ASN A 239 -0.41 -5.23 6.26
CA ASN A 239 0.74 -4.88 7.09
C ASN A 239 0.60 -3.43 7.54
N THR A 240 0.72 -3.19 8.83
CA THR A 240 0.78 -1.84 9.40
C THR A 240 1.98 -1.72 10.33
N TRP A 241 2.45 -0.48 10.55
CA TRP A 241 3.55 -0.27 11.45
C TRP A 241 3.03 -0.26 12.89
N GLY A 242 3.59 -1.14 13.71
CA GLY A 242 3.13 -1.34 15.07
C GLY A 242 3.43 -0.17 15.99
N LEU A 243 2.72 -0.16 17.10
CA LEU A 243 2.84 0.72 18.25
C LEU A 243 4.30 1.03 18.59
N GLU A 244 4.65 2.30 18.70
CA GLU A 244 6.01 2.80 19.02
C GLU A 244 6.63 2.19 20.29
N ASP A 245 5.81 1.63 21.19
CA ASP A 245 6.22 1.07 22.47
C ASP A 245 6.29 -0.48 22.53
N ALA A 246 5.97 -1.19 21.44
CA ALA A 246 6.04 -2.65 21.40
C ALA A 246 7.39 -3.13 20.86
N ASP A 247 8.36 -3.31 21.74
CA ASP A 247 9.76 -3.70 21.46
C ASP A 247 9.94 -4.99 20.62
N SER A 248 8.89 -5.62 20.06
CA SER A 248 9.06 -6.93 19.38
C SER A 248 7.90 -7.41 18.49
N PHE A 249 6.82 -6.65 18.26
CA PHE A 249 5.67 -7.18 17.52
C PHE A 249 5.44 -6.39 16.22
N ASN A 250 5.40 -7.10 15.10
CA ASN A 250 4.90 -6.56 13.85
C ASN A 250 3.40 -6.85 13.77
N LEU A 251 2.62 -5.87 13.34
CA LEU A 251 1.17 -5.93 13.31
C LEU A 251 0.65 -5.91 11.87
N ALA A 252 -0.52 -6.53 11.69
CA ALA A 252 -1.29 -6.41 10.47
C ALA A 252 -2.79 -6.29 10.83
N ILE A 253 -3.50 -5.38 10.18
CA ILE A 253 -4.95 -5.27 10.27
C ILE A 253 -5.54 -6.55 9.68
N ALA A 254 -6.38 -7.28 10.42
CA ALA A 254 -6.91 -8.56 9.98
C ALA A 254 -7.81 -8.40 8.75
N SER A 255 -7.79 -9.39 7.85
CA SER A 255 -8.61 -9.38 6.63
C SER A 255 -10.11 -9.23 6.89
N ILE A 256 -10.60 -9.62 8.07
CA ILE A 256 -12.01 -9.42 8.42
C ILE A 256 -12.31 -7.93 8.64
N ALA A 257 -11.41 -7.17 9.25
CA ALA A 257 -11.56 -5.72 9.39
C ALA A 257 -11.48 -5.01 8.03
N LEU A 258 -10.62 -5.50 7.13
CA LEU A 258 -10.60 -5.03 5.75
C LEU A 258 -11.91 -5.31 5.01
N ASP A 259 -12.53 -6.47 5.22
CA ASP A 259 -13.83 -6.82 4.62
C ASP A 259 -14.94 -5.88 5.11
N ASP A 260 -14.96 -5.59 6.42
CA ASP A 260 -15.91 -4.64 7.02
C ASP A 260 -15.69 -3.22 6.46
N PHE A 261 -14.44 -2.80 6.28
CA PHE A 261 -14.08 -1.51 5.68
C PHE A 261 -14.53 -1.42 4.21
N LEU A 262 -14.33 -2.48 3.41
CA LEU A 262 -14.79 -2.54 2.02
C LEU A 262 -16.33 -2.51 1.92
N ALA A 263 -17.02 -3.17 2.85
CA ALA A 263 -18.48 -3.12 2.93
C ALA A 263 -18.98 -1.69 3.24
N GLY A 264 -18.31 -0.97 4.16
CA GLY A 264 -18.61 0.44 4.44
C GLY A 264 -18.48 1.33 3.20
N PHE A 265 -17.47 1.10 2.38
CA PHE A 265 -17.31 1.81 1.11
C PHE A 265 -18.46 1.54 0.14
N GLU A 266 -18.90 0.28 0.00
CA GLU A 266 -20.03 -0.07 -0.88
C GLU A 266 -21.34 0.60 -0.45
N GLU A 267 -21.59 0.71 0.86
CA GLU A 267 -22.78 1.35 1.42
C GLU A 267 -22.85 2.85 1.08
N THR A 268 -21.71 3.55 0.96
CA THR A 268 -21.71 4.99 0.61
C THR A 268 -22.30 5.26 -0.78
N PHE A 269 -22.24 4.32 -1.71
CA PHE A 269 -22.82 4.46 -3.06
C PHE A 269 -24.29 4.06 -3.16
N GLU A 270 -24.80 3.26 -2.22
CA GLU A 270 -26.22 2.88 -2.25
C GLU A 270 -27.11 4.03 -1.77
N ASP A 271 -26.66 4.84 -0.80
CA ASP A 271 -27.42 5.98 -0.27
C ASP A 271 -27.56 7.15 -1.29
N ASP A 272 -26.56 7.37 -2.16
CA ASP A 272 -26.61 8.43 -3.19
C ASP A 272 -27.53 8.10 -4.39
N SER A 273 -28.06 6.88 -4.48
CA SER A 273 -28.90 6.45 -5.60
C SER A 273 -30.41 6.66 -5.39
N ASP A 274 -30.85 7.08 -4.20
CA ASP A 274 -32.27 7.25 -3.83
C ASP A 274 -32.75 8.72 -3.81
N ASP A 275 -31.95 9.72 -4.22
CA ASP A 275 -32.31 11.12 -4.41
C ASP A 275 -32.37 11.44 -5.94
#